data_f0923984a63b9e69008c13ab32ad0bf6
#
_entry.id   f0923984a63b9e69008c13ab32ad0bf6
#
_cell.length_a   1.000
_cell.length_b   1.000
_cell.length_c   1.000
_cell.angle_alpha   90.00
_cell.angle_beta   90.00
_cell.angle_gamma   90.00
#
_symmetry.space_group_name_H-M   'P 1'
#
loop_
_entity.id
_entity.type
_entity.pdbx_description
1 polymer ?
#
loop_
_entity_poly.entity_id
_entity_poly.type
_entity_poly.pdbx_seq_one_letter_code
_entity_poly.pdbx_strand_id
1 'polypeptide(L)'
;MAYAASRYTEVKLEPICQELFRDIDKDTVDFVPNYDNTMQEPTLFPTTFPSVLVNANVGIAVSMASSICPFNLAEVCETCIAVLKNPEHDLISTLKGPDFPSGGYLYYDEDELKKIYDTGRGSVRVRSKWNYNKEDGCLEITEIPYSTTIEAIIDKIVDCIKQGKLREVCLLYTSDAAD
;
A
#
# COMPACT_ATOMS: atom_id res chain seq x y z
N MET A 1 3.36 11.96 -15.37
CA MET A 1 2.74 13.16 -15.99
C MET A 1 1.93 13.91 -14.93
N ALA A 2 2.08 15.20 -14.79
CA ALA A 2 1.26 15.96 -13.84
C ALA A 2 -0.18 16.03 -14.38
N TYR A 3 -1.17 15.78 -13.51
CA TYR A 3 -2.57 15.95 -13.87
C TYR A 3 -2.91 17.42 -14.18
N ALA A 4 -3.95 17.67 -14.96
CA ALA A 4 -4.50 19.00 -15.20
C ALA A 4 -5.09 19.58 -13.89
N ALA A 5 -5.81 20.69 -13.96
CA ALA A 5 -6.47 21.23 -12.75
C ALA A 5 -7.53 20.25 -12.23
N SER A 6 -7.68 20.17 -10.89
CA SER A 6 -8.66 19.28 -10.22
C SER A 6 -10.10 19.42 -10.71
N ARG A 7 -10.45 20.60 -11.26
CA ARG A 7 -11.79 20.86 -11.86
C ARG A 7 -12.08 20.02 -13.12
N TYR A 8 -11.10 19.37 -13.70
CA TYR A 8 -11.26 18.48 -14.86
C TYR A 8 -11.29 17.01 -14.51
N THR A 9 -11.19 16.68 -13.22
CA THR A 9 -11.22 15.29 -12.74
C THR A 9 -12.55 15.00 -12.07
N GLU A 10 -13.08 13.83 -12.33
CA GLU A 10 -14.28 13.30 -11.68
C GLU A 10 -13.89 12.14 -10.77
N VAL A 11 -14.64 11.97 -9.69
CA VAL A 11 -14.49 10.84 -8.78
C VAL A 11 -15.77 10.03 -8.72
N LYS A 12 -15.63 8.71 -8.61
CA LYS A 12 -16.73 7.77 -8.49
C LYS A 12 -16.44 6.81 -7.36
N LEU A 13 -17.45 6.49 -6.57
CA LEU A 13 -17.33 5.48 -5.53
C LEU A 13 -17.32 4.08 -6.14
N GLU A 14 -16.35 3.29 -5.77
CA GLU A 14 -16.29 1.87 -6.08
C GLU A 14 -17.29 1.07 -5.22
N PRO A 15 -17.78 -0.09 -5.67
CA PRO A 15 -18.74 -0.90 -4.92
C PRO A 15 -18.28 -1.26 -3.50
N ILE A 16 -16.98 -1.43 -3.28
CA ILE A 16 -16.39 -1.72 -1.95
C ILE A 16 -16.67 -0.59 -0.94
N CYS A 17 -16.92 0.64 -1.40
CA CYS A 17 -17.25 1.74 -0.51
C CYS A 17 -18.55 1.50 0.27
N GLN A 18 -19.45 0.63 -0.21
CA GLN A 18 -20.65 0.23 0.52
C GLN A 18 -20.31 -0.44 1.86
N GLU A 19 -19.19 -1.15 1.92
CA GLU A 19 -18.73 -1.77 3.16
C GLU A 19 -18.09 -0.75 4.12
N LEU A 20 -17.62 0.38 3.62
CA LEU A 20 -17.10 1.48 4.44
C LEU A 20 -18.23 2.32 5.06
N PHE A 21 -19.37 2.43 4.37
CA PHE A 21 -20.53 3.23 4.80
C PHE A 21 -21.68 2.39 5.36
N ARG A 22 -21.48 1.09 5.50
CA ARG A 22 -22.53 0.17 5.95
C ARG A 22 -23.09 0.62 7.30
N ASP A 23 -24.42 0.66 7.38
CA ASP A 23 -25.16 1.04 8.58
C ASP A 23 -24.93 2.48 9.08
N ILE A 24 -24.39 3.38 8.23
CA ILE A 24 -24.15 4.79 8.59
C ILE A 24 -25.46 5.52 9.00
N ASP A 25 -26.62 5.09 8.47
CA ASP A 25 -27.94 5.66 8.76
C ASP A 25 -28.55 5.11 10.06
N LYS A 26 -27.84 4.21 10.78
CA LYS A 26 -28.36 3.51 11.97
C LYS A 26 -27.77 4.02 13.28
N ASP A 27 -27.39 5.29 13.33
CA ASP A 27 -26.82 5.93 14.54
C ASP A 27 -25.54 5.20 15.06
N THR A 28 -24.72 4.74 14.12
CA THR A 28 -23.48 4.02 14.42
C THR A 28 -22.28 4.93 14.62
N VAL A 29 -22.37 6.19 14.17
CA VAL A 29 -21.30 7.19 14.25
C VAL A 29 -21.88 8.57 14.53
N ASP A 30 -21.10 9.43 15.16
CA ASP A 30 -21.47 10.81 15.41
C ASP A 30 -21.32 11.66 14.14
N PHE A 31 -22.21 12.63 13.98
CA PHE A 31 -22.18 13.60 12.90
C PHE A 31 -21.88 15.00 13.44
N VAL A 32 -21.11 15.76 12.68
CA VAL A 32 -20.76 17.15 12.96
C VAL A 32 -21.13 18.03 11.77
N PRO A 33 -21.41 19.34 12.00
CA PRO A 33 -21.59 20.26 10.89
C PRO A 33 -20.35 20.30 9.99
N ASN A 34 -20.57 20.35 8.67
CA ASN A 34 -19.51 20.59 7.71
C ASN A 34 -18.96 22.03 7.80
N TYR A 35 -17.93 22.34 6.98
CA TYR A 35 -17.22 23.63 7.00
C TYR A 35 -18.14 24.87 6.97
N ASP A 36 -19.21 24.87 6.20
CA ASP A 36 -20.13 25.99 6.03
C ASP A 36 -21.44 25.85 6.81
N ASN A 37 -21.56 24.83 7.66
CA ASN A 37 -22.75 24.50 8.44
C ASN A 37 -24.03 24.26 7.61
N THR A 38 -23.89 23.91 6.35
CA THR A 38 -25.03 23.62 5.48
C THR A 38 -25.46 22.16 5.53
N MET A 39 -24.53 21.27 5.88
CA MET A 39 -24.75 19.82 5.93
C MET A 39 -24.09 19.20 7.17
N GLN A 40 -24.38 17.91 7.41
CA GLN A 40 -23.73 17.13 8.44
C GLN A 40 -22.75 16.16 7.79
N GLU A 41 -21.60 15.94 8.40
CA GLU A 41 -20.61 14.96 7.98
C GLU A 41 -20.29 13.99 9.13
N PRO A 42 -20.05 12.70 8.84
CA PRO A 42 -19.71 11.73 9.87
C PRO A 42 -18.29 11.97 10.38
N THR A 43 -18.08 11.82 11.67
CA THR A 43 -16.75 11.91 12.30
C THR A 43 -15.85 10.73 11.94
N LEU A 44 -16.46 9.57 11.70
CA LEU A 44 -15.80 8.30 11.35
C LEU A 44 -16.68 7.52 10.38
N PHE A 45 -16.10 6.56 9.68
CA PHE A 45 -16.86 5.60 8.88
C PHE A 45 -17.10 4.30 9.67
N PRO A 46 -18.32 3.74 9.65
CA PRO A 46 -18.65 2.48 10.31
C PRO A 46 -18.18 1.27 9.47
N THR A 47 -16.87 1.16 9.26
CA THR A 47 -16.29 0.13 8.40
C THR A 47 -16.53 -1.27 8.93
N THR A 48 -16.81 -2.23 8.04
CA THR A 48 -17.05 -3.63 8.40
C THR A 48 -15.76 -4.43 8.62
N PHE A 49 -14.62 -3.88 8.24
CA PHE A 49 -13.29 -4.48 8.42
C PHE A 49 -12.27 -3.40 8.82
N PRO A 50 -11.14 -3.75 9.44
CA PRO A 50 -10.11 -2.79 9.85
C PRO A 50 -9.35 -2.24 8.64
N SER A 51 -9.94 -1.26 7.95
CA SER A 51 -9.42 -0.68 6.70
C SER A 51 -8.02 -0.08 6.86
N VAL A 52 -7.65 0.37 8.06
CA VAL A 52 -6.31 0.89 8.38
C VAL A 52 -5.20 -0.16 8.22
N LEU A 53 -5.53 -1.45 8.33
CA LEU A 53 -4.58 -2.55 8.13
C LEU A 53 -4.58 -3.06 6.69
N VAL A 54 -5.65 -2.83 5.94
CA VAL A 54 -5.77 -3.29 4.55
C VAL A 54 -5.18 -2.29 3.57
N ASN A 55 -5.33 -0.99 3.86
CA ASN A 55 -4.81 0.07 3.01
C ASN A 55 -3.49 0.59 3.54
N ALA A 56 -2.54 0.86 2.64
CA ALA A 56 -1.31 1.54 2.99
C ALA A 56 -1.63 2.92 3.58
N ASN A 57 -1.13 3.19 4.77
CA ASN A 57 -1.38 4.44 5.47
C ASN A 57 -0.06 5.10 5.87
N VAL A 58 0.15 6.31 5.38
CA VAL A 58 1.29 7.16 5.75
C VAL A 58 0.75 8.47 6.31
N GLY A 59 1.02 8.72 7.57
CA GLY A 59 0.65 9.95 8.25
C GLY A 59 1.90 10.75 8.63
N ILE A 60 1.91 12.04 8.30
CA ILE A 60 2.99 12.97 8.65
C ILE A 60 2.42 14.08 9.50
N ALA A 61 2.97 14.24 10.71
CA ALA A 61 2.63 15.31 11.63
C ALA A 61 3.90 15.98 12.16
N VAL A 62 3.75 17.10 12.85
CA VAL A 62 4.89 17.75 13.49
C VAL A 62 5.46 16.83 14.57
N SER A 63 6.75 16.53 14.44
CA SER A 63 7.54 15.68 15.36
C SER A 63 7.15 14.20 15.39
N MET A 64 6.21 13.73 14.57
CA MET A 64 5.86 12.32 14.49
C MET A 64 5.35 11.91 13.09
N ALA A 65 5.64 10.68 12.72
CA ALA A 65 5.13 10.09 11.49
C ALA A 65 4.70 8.65 11.75
N SER A 66 3.68 8.21 11.04
CA SER A 66 3.25 6.81 11.01
C SER A 66 3.36 6.26 9.60
N SER A 67 3.72 5.01 9.49
CA SER A 67 3.73 4.28 8.21
C SER A 67 3.24 2.86 8.48
N ILE A 68 2.00 2.59 8.14
CA ILE A 68 1.37 1.28 8.31
C ILE A 68 1.37 0.61 6.95
N CYS A 69 2.05 -0.54 6.84
CA CYS A 69 2.02 -1.32 5.61
C CYS A 69 0.66 -1.99 5.43
N PRO A 70 0.21 -2.17 4.18
CA PRO A 70 -1.03 -2.86 3.89
C PRO A 70 -0.87 -4.38 4.04
N PHE A 71 -1.94 -5.04 4.47
CA PHE A 71 -2.03 -6.49 4.57
C PHE A 71 -3.17 -7.02 3.71
N ASN A 72 -3.10 -8.29 3.38
CA ASN A 72 -4.15 -8.95 2.62
C ASN A 72 -5.48 -8.97 3.40
N LEU A 73 -6.58 -8.55 2.75
CA LEU A 73 -7.90 -8.45 3.38
C LEU A 73 -8.37 -9.78 3.97
N ALA A 74 -8.17 -10.89 3.26
CA ALA A 74 -8.58 -12.20 3.74
C ALA A 74 -7.80 -12.60 5.01
N GLU A 75 -6.47 -12.42 5.00
CA GLU A 75 -5.61 -12.70 6.16
C GLU A 75 -5.98 -11.82 7.36
N VAL A 76 -6.29 -10.53 7.13
CA VAL A 76 -6.74 -9.62 8.19
C VAL A 76 -8.07 -10.09 8.79
N CYS A 77 -9.05 -10.46 7.97
CA CYS A 77 -10.34 -10.97 8.45
C CYS A 77 -10.18 -12.30 9.21
N GLU A 78 -9.38 -13.23 8.71
CA GLU A 78 -9.07 -14.49 9.37
C GLU A 78 -8.39 -14.26 10.73
N THR A 79 -7.43 -13.34 10.78
CA THR A 79 -6.75 -12.97 12.03
C THR A 79 -7.72 -12.33 13.02
N CYS A 80 -8.59 -11.44 12.60
CA CYS A 80 -9.60 -10.84 13.45
C CYS A 80 -10.54 -11.92 14.06
N ILE A 81 -10.99 -12.87 13.25
CA ILE A 81 -11.83 -13.98 13.71
C ILE A 81 -11.06 -14.87 14.71
N ALA A 82 -9.79 -15.14 14.44
CA ALA A 82 -8.96 -15.97 15.30
C ALA A 82 -8.72 -15.30 16.67
N VAL A 83 -8.38 -14.01 16.68
CA VAL A 83 -8.18 -13.23 17.91
C VAL A 83 -9.46 -13.10 18.73
N LEU A 84 -10.63 -12.92 18.09
CA LEU A 84 -11.92 -12.89 18.77
C LEU A 84 -12.25 -14.24 19.45
N LYS A 85 -11.82 -15.36 18.87
CA LYS A 85 -11.99 -16.69 19.46
C LYS A 85 -10.96 -17.01 20.54
N ASN A 86 -9.74 -16.54 20.35
CA ASN A 86 -8.61 -16.76 21.26
C ASN A 86 -7.74 -15.50 21.31
N PRO A 87 -7.83 -14.67 22.36
CA PRO A 87 -7.02 -13.46 22.51
C PRO A 87 -5.50 -13.69 22.48
N GLU A 88 -5.03 -14.90 22.85
CA GLU A 88 -3.63 -15.30 22.82
C GLU A 88 -3.20 -15.93 21.47
N HIS A 89 -3.96 -15.64 20.39
CA HIS A 89 -3.68 -16.17 19.09
C HIS A 89 -2.33 -15.66 18.54
N ASP A 90 -1.51 -16.57 18.00
CA ASP A 90 -0.27 -16.19 17.31
C ASP A 90 -0.57 -15.52 15.97
N LEU A 91 -0.35 -14.21 15.89
CA LEU A 91 -0.70 -13.39 14.73
C LEU A 91 0.00 -13.86 13.44
N ILE A 92 1.24 -14.33 13.53
CA ILE A 92 2.01 -14.78 12.34
C ILE A 92 1.37 -15.99 11.67
N SER A 93 0.66 -16.82 12.44
CA SER A 93 0.00 -18.01 11.88
C SER A 93 -1.07 -17.68 10.83
N THR A 94 -1.72 -16.52 10.94
CA THR A 94 -2.78 -16.06 10.03
C THR A 94 -2.40 -14.80 9.25
N LEU A 95 -1.62 -13.89 9.82
CA LEU A 95 -1.14 -12.68 9.16
C LEU A 95 0.34 -12.85 8.77
N LYS A 96 0.57 -13.38 7.58
CA LYS A 96 1.91 -13.84 7.16
C LYS A 96 2.88 -12.73 6.82
N GLY A 97 2.37 -11.56 6.45
CA GLY A 97 3.20 -10.39 6.13
C GLY A 97 2.48 -9.35 5.30
N PRO A 98 3.15 -8.22 5.04
CA PRO A 98 2.59 -7.16 4.21
C PRO A 98 2.29 -7.61 2.78
N ASP A 99 1.20 -7.10 2.22
CA ASP A 99 0.76 -7.30 0.84
C ASP A 99 0.65 -5.94 0.15
N PHE A 100 1.67 -5.60 -0.64
CA PHE A 100 1.77 -4.28 -1.27
C PHE A 100 1.01 -4.22 -2.59
N PRO A 101 0.24 -3.15 -2.86
CA PRO A 101 -0.55 -3.02 -4.09
C PRO A 101 0.30 -2.93 -5.35
N SER A 102 1.56 -2.50 -5.24
CA SER A 102 2.52 -2.49 -6.35
C SER A 102 3.20 -3.83 -6.62
N GLY A 103 2.88 -4.86 -5.83
CA GLY A 103 3.49 -6.19 -5.93
C GLY A 103 4.95 -6.24 -5.46
N GLY A 104 5.72 -7.12 -6.09
CA GLY A 104 7.11 -7.40 -5.73
C GLY A 104 7.28 -8.66 -4.89
N TYR A 105 8.51 -8.98 -4.57
CA TYR A 105 8.86 -10.09 -3.70
C TYR A 105 9.25 -9.59 -2.31
N LEU A 106 8.51 -9.99 -1.30
CA LEU A 106 8.87 -9.75 0.09
C LEU A 106 9.98 -10.71 0.53
N TYR A 107 11.07 -10.17 1.08
CA TYR A 107 12.07 -10.98 1.77
C TYR A 107 11.53 -11.32 3.15
N TYR A 108 11.02 -12.55 3.29
CA TYR A 108 10.37 -13.02 4.51
C TYR A 108 11.39 -13.27 5.63
N ASP A 109 11.19 -12.62 6.76
CA ASP A 109 11.93 -12.79 8.00
C ASP A 109 10.92 -12.83 9.15
N GLU A 110 10.71 -14.02 9.71
CA GLU A 110 9.69 -14.24 10.74
C GLU A 110 10.01 -13.50 12.04
N ASP A 111 11.28 -13.44 12.43
CA ASP A 111 11.68 -12.78 13.67
C ASP A 111 11.49 -11.26 13.59
N GLU A 112 11.83 -10.66 12.45
CA GLU A 112 11.60 -9.23 12.22
C GLU A 112 10.08 -8.91 12.13
N LEU A 113 9.28 -9.79 11.53
CA LEU A 113 7.82 -9.62 11.49
C LEU A 113 7.19 -9.73 12.88
N LYS A 114 7.61 -10.70 13.71
CA LYS A 114 7.17 -10.80 15.10
C LYS A 114 7.49 -9.53 15.88
N LYS A 115 8.70 -9.04 15.75
CA LYS A 115 9.12 -7.79 16.38
C LYS A 115 8.29 -6.59 15.89
N ILE A 116 7.94 -6.52 14.59
CA ILE A 116 7.07 -5.47 14.06
C ILE A 116 5.68 -5.56 14.69
N TYR A 117 5.11 -6.75 14.81
CA TYR A 117 3.78 -6.94 15.41
C TYR A 117 3.75 -6.60 16.89
N ASP A 118 4.82 -6.93 17.64
CA ASP A 118 4.92 -6.65 19.08
C ASP A 118 5.21 -5.19 19.38
N THR A 119 6.08 -4.55 18.59
CA THR A 119 6.61 -3.20 18.90
C THR A 119 6.03 -2.09 18.02
N GLY A 120 5.42 -2.43 16.90
CA GLY A 120 4.99 -1.48 15.87
C GLY A 120 6.17 -0.84 15.12
N ARG A 121 7.39 -1.39 15.22
CA ARG A 121 8.60 -0.83 14.62
C ARG A 121 9.45 -1.90 13.97
N GLY A 122 9.89 -1.63 12.75
CA GLY A 122 10.79 -2.49 12.00
C GLY A 122 10.87 -2.08 10.54
N SER A 123 11.48 -2.92 9.72
CA SER A 123 11.57 -2.70 8.28
C SER A 123 11.43 -4.01 7.53
N VAL A 124 10.75 -3.96 6.41
CA VAL A 124 10.64 -5.08 5.48
C VAL A 124 11.38 -4.77 4.19
N ARG A 125 12.01 -5.79 3.60
CA ARG A 125 12.71 -5.65 2.32
C ARG A 125 11.82 -6.19 1.21
N VAL A 126 11.62 -5.35 0.18
CA VAL A 126 10.85 -5.71 -1.00
C VAL A 126 11.75 -5.61 -2.23
N ARG A 127 11.68 -6.59 -3.10
CA ARG A 127 12.37 -6.63 -4.38
C ARG A 127 11.40 -6.45 -5.53
N SER A 128 11.85 -5.78 -6.56
CA SER A 128 11.16 -5.72 -7.85
C SER A 128 11.00 -7.10 -8.46
N LYS A 129 9.91 -7.31 -9.15
CA LYS A 129 9.74 -8.46 -10.03
C LYS A 129 10.22 -8.10 -11.41
N TRP A 130 10.99 -8.98 -12.01
CA TRP A 130 11.58 -8.76 -13.31
C TRP A 130 11.58 -10.04 -14.14
N ASN A 131 11.60 -9.87 -15.44
CA ASN A 131 11.71 -10.94 -16.42
C ASN A 131 12.78 -10.59 -17.46
N TYR A 132 13.40 -11.58 -18.04
CA TYR A 132 14.30 -11.41 -19.17
C TYR A 132 13.63 -11.89 -20.45
N ASN A 133 13.30 -10.93 -21.32
CA ASN A 133 12.76 -11.21 -22.64
C ASN A 133 13.93 -11.52 -23.59
N LYS A 134 14.04 -12.78 -24.00
CA LYS A 134 15.14 -13.25 -24.86
C LYS A 134 15.00 -12.79 -26.30
N GLU A 135 13.77 -12.54 -26.76
CA GLU A 135 13.52 -12.14 -28.15
C GLU A 135 14.00 -10.71 -28.37
N ASP A 136 13.72 -9.83 -27.45
CA ASP A 136 14.11 -8.41 -27.53
C ASP A 136 15.44 -8.12 -26.83
N GLY A 137 16.00 -9.09 -26.11
CA GLY A 137 17.22 -8.91 -25.31
C GLY A 137 17.05 -7.91 -24.17
N CYS A 138 15.82 -7.74 -23.66
CA CYS A 138 15.45 -6.73 -22.70
C CYS A 138 15.21 -7.32 -21.30
N LEU A 139 15.53 -6.56 -20.27
CA LEU A 139 15.13 -6.79 -18.88
C LEU A 139 13.86 -5.97 -18.62
N GLU A 140 12.76 -6.67 -18.36
CA GLU A 140 11.46 -6.08 -18.07
C GLU A 140 11.24 -6.09 -16.56
N ILE A 141 11.09 -4.91 -15.94
CA ILE A 141 10.70 -4.77 -14.55
C ILE A 141 9.20 -4.58 -14.52
N THR A 142 8.46 -5.59 -14.07
CA THR A 142 6.99 -5.64 -14.08
C THR A 142 6.35 -5.11 -12.80
N GLU A 143 7.04 -5.24 -11.68
CA GLU A 143 6.57 -4.77 -10.38
C GLU A 143 7.71 -4.08 -9.64
N ILE A 144 7.41 -2.98 -8.96
CA ILE A 144 8.39 -2.19 -8.21
C ILE A 144 7.97 -2.07 -6.73
N PRO A 145 8.91 -1.92 -5.79
CA PRO A 145 8.59 -1.70 -4.38
C PRO A 145 7.70 -0.45 -4.19
N TYR A 146 6.70 -0.57 -3.32
CA TYR A 146 5.69 0.48 -3.06
C TYR A 146 6.29 1.84 -2.68
N SER A 147 7.44 1.85 -2.02
CA SER A 147 8.12 3.09 -1.58
C SER A 147 8.99 3.74 -2.65
N THR A 148 8.98 3.24 -3.89
CA THR A 148 9.88 3.67 -4.95
C THR A 148 9.08 4.10 -6.19
N THR A 149 9.57 5.09 -6.93
CA THR A 149 9.00 5.52 -8.20
C THR A 149 9.83 5.02 -9.37
N ILE A 150 9.21 4.95 -10.54
CA ILE A 150 9.88 4.54 -11.79
C ILE A 150 11.05 5.47 -12.08
N GLU A 151 10.85 6.79 -11.92
CA GLU A 151 11.87 7.81 -12.14
C GLU A 151 13.09 7.60 -11.23
N ALA A 152 12.85 7.32 -9.93
CA ALA A 152 13.93 7.07 -8.99
C ALA A 152 14.76 5.82 -9.34
N ILE A 153 14.13 4.80 -9.92
CA ILE A 153 14.80 3.59 -10.39
C ILE A 153 15.64 3.92 -11.64
N ILE A 154 15.07 4.65 -12.59
CA ILE A 154 15.77 5.08 -13.81
C ILE A 154 17.00 5.91 -13.45
N ASP A 155 16.85 6.91 -12.60
CA ASP A 155 17.95 7.76 -12.15
C ASP A 155 19.07 6.94 -11.51
N LYS A 156 18.71 5.97 -10.68
CA LYS A 156 19.68 5.09 -10.03
C LYS A 156 20.40 4.17 -11.03
N ILE A 157 19.71 3.67 -12.05
CA ILE A 157 20.34 2.89 -13.14
C ILE A 157 21.29 3.77 -13.93
N VAL A 158 20.86 4.97 -14.32
CA VAL A 158 21.70 5.95 -15.05
C VAL A 158 22.95 6.28 -14.26
N ASP A 159 22.85 6.49 -12.97
CA ASP A 159 24.01 6.74 -12.10
C ASP A 159 24.95 5.52 -12.02
N CYS A 160 24.43 4.31 -11.99
CA CYS A 160 25.24 3.10 -12.05
C CYS A 160 25.97 2.95 -13.40
N ILE A 161 25.32 3.35 -14.50
CA ILE A 161 25.96 3.39 -15.83
C ILE A 161 27.09 4.42 -15.85
N LYS A 162 26.84 5.65 -15.38
CA LYS A 162 27.86 6.70 -15.29
C LYS A 162 29.07 6.31 -14.44
N GLN A 163 28.84 5.54 -13.37
CA GLN A 163 29.89 5.02 -12.49
C GLN A 163 30.61 3.79 -13.09
N GLY A 164 30.22 3.31 -14.28
CA GLY A 164 30.80 2.16 -14.94
C GLY A 164 30.47 0.81 -14.30
N LYS A 165 29.47 0.76 -13.41
CA LYS A 165 28.99 -0.48 -12.74
C LYS A 165 28.07 -1.30 -13.63
N LEU A 166 27.36 -0.65 -14.55
CA LEU A 166 26.50 -1.27 -15.56
C LEU A 166 26.95 -0.80 -16.93
N ARG A 167 27.61 -1.66 -17.68
CA ARG A 167 28.16 -1.34 -19.03
C ARG A 167 27.30 -1.90 -20.15
N GLU A 168 26.47 -2.88 -19.82
CA GLU A 168 25.69 -3.66 -20.78
C GLU A 168 24.34 -3.00 -21.12
N VAL A 169 23.90 -2.00 -20.33
CA VAL A 169 22.64 -1.32 -20.55
C VAL A 169 22.84 -0.17 -21.54
N CYS A 170 22.23 -0.31 -22.72
CA CYS A 170 22.35 0.68 -23.81
C CYS A 170 21.16 1.62 -23.88
N LEU A 171 19.96 1.17 -23.48
CA LEU A 171 18.72 1.91 -23.61
C LEU A 171 17.81 1.67 -22.40
N LEU A 172 17.18 2.74 -21.93
CA LEU A 172 16.15 2.71 -20.89
C LEU A 172 14.89 3.37 -21.45
N TYR A 173 13.76 2.71 -21.34
CA TYR A 173 12.45 3.27 -21.68
C TYR A 173 11.39 2.74 -20.72
N THR A 174 10.31 3.50 -20.59
CA THR A 174 9.09 3.06 -19.90
C THR A 174 8.04 2.79 -20.96
N SER A 175 7.38 1.64 -20.91
CA SER A 175 6.14 1.46 -21.63
C SER A 175 5.04 2.19 -20.87
N ASP A 176 4.30 3.06 -21.53
CA ASP A 176 3.06 3.59 -20.98
C ASP A 176 2.07 2.41 -20.89
N ALA A 177 1.97 1.86 -19.68
CA ALA A 177 0.91 0.90 -19.35
C ALA A 177 -0.38 1.69 -19.09
N ALA A 178 -0.91 2.29 -20.16
CA ALA A 178 -2.19 2.95 -20.14
C ALA A 178 -2.96 2.47 -21.38
N ASP A 179 -3.52 1.28 -21.28
CA ASP A 179 -4.71 0.83 -22.00
C ASP A 179 -5.61 0.04 -21.05
#